data_e9226c591cf383c9513bda698b725e82
#
_entry.id   e9226c591cf383c9513bda698b725e82
#
_cell.length_a   1.000
_cell.length_b   1.000
_cell.length_c   1.000
_cell.angle_alpha   90.00
_cell.angle_beta   90.00
_cell.angle_gamma   90.00
#
_symmetry.space_group_name_H-M   'P 1'
#
loop_
_entity.id
_entity.type
_entity.pdbx_description
1 polymer ?
#
loop_
_entity_poly.entity_id
_entity_poly.type
_entity_poly.pdbx_seq_one_letter_code
_entity_poly.pdbx_strand_id
1 'polypeptide(L)'
;MGNQELELDELKELDEQIRYHADLFFNKNISEISDSEYDVMVNRFNELAALYPDVAEGLETTGKLVPITLDQSELKVVKFDTPMLGLKKVYTKPEVTDFVKTIKGGVVYEYKMDGLALELQYDQGKLVSAFTRGDSLEGEDVTHAIALFKPDQIPLTVSRKDRFDVRGEGYITLSDFEYYNKVSPVPAKTMRNAVSGWVRASKSNQNPLVKGLLCFGGYWASSNFGLNTYTEVIDELRTMGFGVCPRIDVNHITNDIRAEDIPVDGVVVKADSIDEHSKLGYATKVLNWAIAYKFPGITARTKLLTAVWQVGGSGAVTPVAVYAPVNILGTDNTRATLHSLKEFKDLGLTEGCDILVVRSGDCIPHIQKAYSDTGGKLLKPPRF
;
A
#
# COMPACT_ATOMS: atom_id res chain seq x y z
N MET A 1 17.80 6.55 -33.89
CA MET A 1 16.64 5.71 -34.18
C MET A 1 16.49 4.57 -33.13
N GLY A 2 17.55 3.80 -32.81
CA GLY A 2 17.39 2.66 -31.89
C GLY A 2 17.02 2.97 -30.43
N ASN A 3 17.39 4.14 -29.86
CA ASN A 3 17.11 4.42 -28.45
C ASN A 3 15.66 4.87 -28.23
N GLN A 4 15.11 5.65 -29.14
CA GLN A 4 13.72 6.11 -29.07
C GLN A 4 12.71 4.96 -29.24
N GLU A 5 13.01 4.01 -30.13
CA GLU A 5 12.16 2.84 -30.35
C GLU A 5 12.14 1.92 -29.10
N LEU A 6 13.29 1.75 -28.44
CA LEU A 6 13.40 1.01 -27.19
C LEU A 6 12.63 1.68 -26.02
N GLU A 7 12.65 3.01 -25.91
CA GLU A 7 11.92 3.76 -24.89
C GLU A 7 10.40 3.72 -25.12
N LEU A 8 9.95 3.72 -26.37
CA LEU A 8 8.53 3.58 -26.71
C LEU A 8 8.01 2.16 -26.43
N ASP A 9 8.82 1.15 -26.65
CA ASP A 9 8.48 -0.23 -26.32
C ASP A 9 8.46 -0.42 -24.79
N GLU A 10 9.43 0.18 -24.07
CA GLU A 10 9.46 0.20 -22.60
C GLU A 10 8.20 0.86 -22.02
N LEU A 11 7.74 1.98 -22.61
CA LEU A 11 6.53 2.68 -22.17
C LEU A 11 5.27 1.80 -22.29
N LYS A 12 5.12 1.07 -23.39
CA LYS A 12 3.99 0.15 -23.59
C LYS A 12 4.05 -1.05 -22.67
N GLU A 13 5.24 -1.62 -22.50
CA GLU A 13 5.44 -2.75 -21.58
C GLU A 13 5.12 -2.35 -20.15
N LEU A 14 5.51 -1.15 -19.72
CA LEU A 14 5.17 -0.62 -18.40
C LEU A 14 3.66 -0.41 -18.23
N ASP A 15 2.94 0.06 -19.26
CA ASP A 15 1.47 0.16 -19.21
C ASP A 15 0.82 -1.20 -18.93
N GLU A 16 1.24 -2.24 -19.63
CA GLU A 16 0.74 -3.60 -19.44
C GLU A 16 1.07 -4.15 -18.06
N GLN A 17 2.30 -4.00 -17.60
CA GLN A 17 2.75 -4.49 -16.29
C GLN A 17 2.05 -3.77 -15.14
N ILE A 18 1.92 -2.45 -15.22
CA ILE A 18 1.23 -1.65 -14.18
C ILE A 18 -0.23 -2.08 -14.09
N ARG A 19 -0.94 -2.26 -15.22
CA ARG A 19 -2.33 -2.72 -15.22
C ARG A 19 -2.48 -4.14 -14.70
N TYR A 20 -1.58 -5.05 -15.07
CA TYR A 20 -1.58 -6.42 -14.58
C TYR A 20 -1.42 -6.49 -13.06
N HIS A 21 -0.42 -5.82 -12.51
CA HIS A 21 -0.19 -5.83 -11.06
C HIS A 21 -1.27 -5.07 -10.29
N ALA A 22 -1.84 -4.01 -10.88
CA ALA A 22 -2.99 -3.34 -10.30
C ALA A 22 -4.23 -4.28 -10.26
N ASP A 23 -4.52 -5.01 -11.33
CA ASP A 23 -5.63 -5.98 -11.35
C ASP A 23 -5.44 -7.10 -10.32
N LEU A 24 -4.24 -7.66 -10.23
CA LEU A 24 -3.92 -8.65 -9.20
C LEU A 24 -4.14 -8.10 -7.79
N PHE A 25 -3.65 -6.91 -7.53
CA PHE A 25 -3.73 -6.29 -6.21
C PHE A 25 -5.16 -5.91 -5.85
N PHE A 26 -5.85 -5.16 -6.71
CA PHE A 26 -7.16 -4.58 -6.41
C PHE A 26 -8.31 -5.54 -6.61
N ASN A 27 -8.28 -6.40 -7.64
CA ASN A 27 -9.39 -7.30 -7.96
C ASN A 27 -9.20 -8.70 -7.39
N LYS A 28 -7.98 -9.24 -7.38
CA LYS A 28 -7.72 -10.62 -6.96
C LYS A 28 -7.10 -10.72 -5.56
N ASN A 29 -6.78 -9.58 -4.93
CA ASN A 29 -6.12 -9.51 -3.62
C ASN A 29 -4.80 -10.32 -3.57
N ILE A 30 -4.05 -10.29 -4.67
CA ILE A 30 -2.75 -10.94 -4.84
C ILE A 30 -1.71 -9.84 -5.08
N SER A 31 -0.63 -9.86 -4.32
CA SER A 31 0.53 -9.00 -4.56
C SER A 31 1.69 -9.88 -5.02
N GLU A 32 2.09 -9.75 -6.29
CA GLU A 32 3.26 -10.45 -6.85
C GLU A 32 4.54 -9.62 -6.77
N ILE A 33 4.38 -8.30 -6.61
CA ILE A 33 5.47 -7.34 -6.45
C ILE A 33 5.24 -6.48 -5.21
N SER A 34 6.29 -5.87 -4.70
CA SER A 34 6.18 -4.92 -3.59
C SER A 34 5.61 -3.57 -4.03
N ASP A 35 5.05 -2.81 -3.10
CA ASP A 35 4.61 -1.44 -3.36
C ASP A 35 5.74 -0.56 -3.93
N SER A 36 7.00 -0.76 -3.46
CA SER A 36 8.14 -0.01 -3.95
C SER A 36 8.48 -0.35 -5.41
N GLU A 37 8.34 -1.60 -5.81
CA GLU A 37 8.56 -2.04 -7.18
C GLU A 37 7.47 -1.54 -8.11
N TYR A 38 6.22 -1.61 -7.67
CA TYR A 38 5.10 -1.00 -8.39
C TYR A 38 5.32 0.50 -8.58
N ASP A 39 5.79 1.20 -7.54
CA ASP A 39 6.08 2.63 -7.61
C ASP A 39 7.22 2.96 -8.57
N VAL A 40 8.28 2.13 -8.62
CA VAL A 40 9.37 2.31 -9.60
C VAL A 40 8.84 2.20 -11.01
N MET A 41 7.98 1.21 -11.31
CA MET A 41 7.35 1.07 -12.62
C MET A 41 6.47 2.28 -12.95
N VAL A 42 5.64 2.72 -12.01
CA VAL A 42 4.78 3.90 -12.20
C VAL A 42 5.59 5.18 -12.40
N ASN A 43 6.67 5.37 -11.65
CA ASN A 43 7.55 6.53 -11.82
C ASN A 43 8.22 6.52 -13.19
N ARG A 44 8.76 5.37 -13.61
CA ARG A 44 9.39 5.21 -14.92
C ARG A 44 8.40 5.41 -16.08
N PHE A 45 7.18 4.88 -15.93
CA PHE A 45 6.09 5.14 -16.88
C PHE A 45 5.79 6.63 -17.00
N ASN A 46 5.68 7.35 -15.89
CA ASN A 46 5.39 8.78 -15.87
C ASN A 46 6.53 9.60 -16.52
N GLU A 47 7.80 9.22 -16.31
CA GLU A 47 8.95 9.83 -16.99
C GLU A 47 8.86 9.67 -18.51
N LEU A 48 8.61 8.45 -18.98
CA LEU A 48 8.49 8.18 -20.42
C LEU A 48 7.23 8.80 -21.02
N ALA A 49 6.11 8.78 -20.31
CA ALA A 49 4.87 9.42 -20.74
C ALA A 49 5.05 10.96 -20.91
N ALA A 50 5.85 11.58 -20.08
CA ALA A 50 6.19 13.01 -20.22
C ALA A 50 7.09 13.29 -21.43
N LEU A 51 7.95 12.34 -21.83
CA LEU A 51 8.80 12.44 -23.02
C LEU A 51 8.03 12.13 -24.32
N TYR A 52 7.03 11.28 -24.25
CA TYR A 52 6.25 10.80 -25.41
C TYR A 52 4.73 10.97 -25.21
N PRO A 53 4.24 12.22 -25.03
CA PRO A 53 2.83 12.46 -24.68
C PRO A 53 1.84 11.94 -25.71
N ASP A 54 2.17 12.02 -27.00
CA ASP A 54 1.29 11.56 -28.10
C ASP A 54 1.05 10.04 -28.05
N VAL A 55 2.04 9.26 -27.63
CA VAL A 55 1.90 7.80 -27.47
C VAL A 55 1.22 7.47 -26.15
N ALA A 56 1.58 8.20 -25.09
CA ALA A 56 1.03 8.01 -23.77
C ALA A 56 -0.50 8.28 -23.72
N GLU A 57 -1.02 9.24 -24.50
CA GLU A 57 -2.45 9.56 -24.56
C GLU A 57 -3.31 8.34 -24.96
N GLY A 58 -2.75 7.43 -25.73
CA GLY A 58 -3.43 6.18 -26.13
C GLY A 58 -3.31 5.03 -25.12
N LEU A 59 -2.53 5.17 -24.05
CA LEU A 59 -2.31 4.12 -23.06
C LEU A 59 -3.29 4.22 -21.89
N GLU A 60 -3.69 3.07 -21.37
CA GLU A 60 -4.73 3.01 -20.33
C GLU A 60 -4.28 3.49 -18.96
N THR A 61 -2.99 3.45 -18.65
CA THR A 61 -2.42 3.95 -17.40
C THR A 61 -2.38 5.48 -17.36
N THR A 62 -2.36 6.14 -18.53
CA THR A 62 -2.24 7.60 -18.62
C THR A 62 -3.45 8.31 -18.03
N GLY A 63 -3.20 9.24 -17.12
CA GLY A 63 -4.25 10.06 -16.49
C GLY A 63 -5.10 9.32 -15.45
N LYS A 64 -5.00 8.01 -15.31
CA LYS A 64 -5.74 7.25 -14.30
C LYS A 64 -4.99 7.27 -12.94
N LEU A 65 -5.74 7.39 -11.85
CA LEU A 65 -5.22 7.27 -10.49
C LEU A 65 -4.80 5.83 -10.18
N VAL A 66 -5.62 4.86 -10.62
CA VAL A 66 -5.34 3.44 -10.62
C VAL A 66 -5.82 2.87 -11.98
N PRO A 67 -4.97 2.16 -12.73
CA PRO A 67 -5.29 1.70 -14.08
C PRO A 67 -6.08 0.38 -14.08
N ILE A 68 -7.16 0.30 -13.31
CA ILE A 68 -8.04 -0.87 -13.24
C ILE A 68 -9.49 -0.46 -13.33
N THR A 69 -10.33 -1.43 -13.72
CA THR A 69 -11.79 -1.36 -13.63
C THR A 69 -12.26 -2.27 -12.50
N LEU A 70 -13.05 -1.77 -11.56
CA LEU A 70 -13.64 -2.57 -10.46
C LEU A 70 -14.82 -3.43 -10.94
N ASP A 71 -14.78 -3.93 -12.14
CA ASP A 71 -15.93 -4.46 -12.90
C ASP A 71 -16.31 -5.91 -12.55
N GLN A 72 -15.58 -6.59 -11.64
CA GLN A 72 -15.82 -8.00 -11.30
C GLN A 72 -16.27 -8.23 -9.85
N SER A 73 -16.56 -7.19 -9.13
CA SER A 73 -17.03 -7.29 -7.75
C SER A 73 -18.54 -7.51 -7.71
N GLU A 74 -19.02 -8.44 -6.88
CA GLU A 74 -20.44 -8.57 -6.52
C GLU A 74 -20.96 -7.37 -5.69
N LEU A 75 -20.07 -6.47 -5.29
CA LEU A 75 -20.36 -5.31 -4.46
C LEU A 75 -20.70 -4.09 -5.34
N LYS A 76 -21.62 -3.28 -4.85
CA LYS A 76 -22.00 -2.04 -5.54
C LYS A 76 -20.82 -1.05 -5.53
N VAL A 77 -20.49 -0.52 -6.70
CA VAL A 77 -19.49 0.55 -6.85
C VAL A 77 -20.15 1.92 -6.70
N VAL A 78 -19.51 2.82 -5.95
CA VAL A 78 -20.01 4.16 -5.63
C VAL A 78 -18.91 5.19 -5.88
N LYS A 79 -19.24 6.30 -6.55
CA LYS A 79 -18.32 7.42 -6.77
C LYS A 79 -18.20 8.30 -5.53
N PHE A 80 -16.99 8.78 -5.27
CA PHE A 80 -16.71 9.71 -4.18
C PHE A 80 -16.99 11.16 -4.57
N ASP A 81 -17.54 11.94 -3.63
CA ASP A 81 -17.67 13.40 -3.78
C ASP A 81 -16.28 14.07 -3.79
N THR A 82 -15.34 13.54 -3.05
CA THR A 82 -13.92 13.96 -3.01
C THR A 82 -13.02 12.76 -3.21
N PRO A 83 -12.05 12.78 -4.15
CA PRO A 83 -11.15 11.66 -4.37
C PRO A 83 -10.37 11.25 -3.12
N MET A 84 -10.15 9.94 -2.93
CA MET A 84 -9.27 9.40 -1.88
C MET A 84 -7.82 9.36 -2.36
N LEU A 85 -7.20 10.53 -2.43
CA LEU A 85 -5.85 10.70 -2.97
C LEU A 85 -4.79 9.95 -2.16
N GLY A 86 -3.70 9.60 -2.83
CA GLY A 86 -2.53 8.99 -2.22
C GLY A 86 -1.62 10.01 -1.53
N LEU A 87 -0.48 9.52 -1.05
CA LEU A 87 0.57 10.32 -0.44
C LEU A 87 1.84 10.20 -1.28
N LYS A 88 2.59 11.30 -1.41
CA LYS A 88 3.95 11.24 -1.96
C LYS A 88 4.80 10.38 -1.04
N LYS A 89 5.45 9.36 -1.59
CA LYS A 89 6.33 8.47 -0.85
C LYS A 89 7.74 9.05 -0.80
N VAL A 90 8.37 8.97 0.36
CA VAL A 90 9.76 9.34 0.60
C VAL A 90 10.44 8.22 1.39
N TYR A 91 11.73 8.03 1.20
CA TYR A 91 12.45 6.86 1.72
C TYR A 91 13.62 7.25 2.63
N THR A 92 13.93 8.54 2.73
CA THR A 92 15.06 9.05 3.50
C THR A 92 14.62 10.13 4.49
N LYS A 93 15.33 10.21 5.63
CA LYS A 93 15.10 11.28 6.62
C LYS A 93 15.35 12.70 6.07
N PRO A 94 16.36 12.95 5.22
CA PRO A 94 16.51 14.26 4.58
C PRO A 94 15.27 14.70 3.80
N GLU A 95 14.62 13.81 3.01
CA GLU A 95 13.40 14.14 2.28
C GLU A 95 12.25 14.54 3.21
N VAL A 96 12.12 13.86 4.36
CA VAL A 96 11.15 14.25 5.41
C VAL A 96 11.48 15.65 5.94
N THR A 97 12.76 15.91 6.25
CA THR A 97 13.21 17.21 6.74
C THR A 97 12.93 18.33 5.74
N ASP A 98 13.15 18.07 4.45
CA ASP A 98 12.89 19.05 3.39
C ASP A 98 11.38 19.33 3.24
N PHE A 99 10.54 18.32 3.34
CA PHE A 99 9.08 18.54 3.39
C PHE A 99 8.67 19.37 4.59
N VAL A 100 9.15 19.05 5.81
CA VAL A 100 8.83 19.79 7.04
C VAL A 100 9.19 21.27 6.92
N LYS A 101 10.32 21.62 6.28
CA LYS A 101 10.71 23.03 6.02
C LYS A 101 9.72 23.79 5.16
N THR A 102 8.94 23.10 4.32
CA THR A 102 7.92 23.76 3.45
C THR A 102 6.64 24.09 4.21
N ILE A 103 6.40 23.47 5.38
CA ILE A 103 5.20 23.64 6.18
C ILE A 103 5.42 24.73 7.23
N LYS A 104 4.47 25.66 7.37
CA LYS A 104 4.56 26.81 8.28
C LYS A 104 3.80 26.63 9.60
N GLY A 105 2.68 25.90 9.56
CA GLY A 105 1.76 25.74 10.69
C GLY A 105 2.07 24.56 11.62
N GLY A 106 3.29 23.99 11.54
CA GLY A 106 3.64 22.79 12.27
C GLY A 106 3.23 21.50 11.57
N VAL A 107 3.78 20.37 12.01
CA VAL A 107 3.52 19.05 11.43
C VAL A 107 3.12 18.05 12.51
N VAL A 108 2.30 17.08 12.11
CA VAL A 108 1.91 15.91 12.91
C VAL A 108 2.53 14.66 12.28
N TYR A 109 3.00 13.77 13.13
CA TYR A 109 3.52 12.46 12.74
C TYR A 109 2.57 11.38 13.21
N GLU A 110 2.18 10.49 12.31
CA GLU A 110 1.29 9.36 12.61
C GLU A 110 1.85 8.06 12.06
N TYR A 111 1.47 6.95 12.67
CA TYR A 111 1.77 5.65 12.09
C TYR A 111 1.11 5.50 10.71
N LYS A 112 1.90 5.06 9.73
CA LYS A 112 1.36 4.59 8.47
C LYS A 112 0.89 3.14 8.67
N MET A 113 -0.37 3.00 9.06
CA MET A 113 -0.97 1.68 9.25
C MET A 113 -1.06 0.93 7.93
N ASP A 114 -0.88 -0.38 7.98
CA ASP A 114 -0.94 -1.27 6.83
C ASP A 114 -2.20 -2.14 6.89
N GLY A 115 -3.19 -1.79 6.10
CA GLY A 115 -4.50 -2.41 6.08
C GLY A 115 -5.29 -2.10 4.81
N LEU A 116 -6.55 -1.75 4.96
CA LEU A 116 -7.46 -1.38 3.89
C LEU A 116 -8.04 0.02 4.15
N ALA A 117 -7.82 0.96 3.24
CA ALA A 117 -8.39 2.28 3.35
C ALA A 117 -9.91 2.25 3.15
N LEU A 118 -10.63 2.89 4.07
CA LEU A 118 -12.09 2.96 4.13
C LEU A 118 -12.56 4.41 4.22
N GLU A 119 -13.73 4.68 3.64
CA GLU A 119 -14.53 5.88 3.87
C GLU A 119 -15.84 5.49 4.56
N LEU A 120 -16.15 6.15 5.66
CA LEU A 120 -17.38 5.99 6.46
C LEU A 120 -18.22 7.24 6.29
N GLN A 121 -19.46 7.10 5.82
CA GLN A 121 -20.36 8.22 5.63
C GLN A 121 -21.40 8.28 6.75
N TYR A 122 -21.54 9.48 7.34
CA TYR A 122 -22.51 9.77 8.38
C TYR A 122 -23.53 10.81 7.90
N ASP A 123 -24.78 10.56 8.20
CA ASP A 123 -25.86 11.50 7.98
C ASP A 123 -26.89 11.41 9.13
N GLN A 124 -27.42 12.56 9.57
CA GLN A 124 -28.35 12.65 10.69
C GLN A 124 -27.87 11.91 11.96
N GLY A 125 -26.55 11.87 12.16
CA GLY A 125 -25.92 11.24 13.31
C GLY A 125 -25.87 9.71 13.25
N LYS A 126 -26.02 9.12 12.08
CA LYS A 126 -25.95 7.66 11.87
C LYS A 126 -24.93 7.33 10.80
N LEU A 127 -24.23 6.24 10.98
CA LEU A 127 -23.45 5.61 9.92
C LEU A 127 -24.44 5.12 8.83
N VAL A 128 -24.31 5.64 7.61
CA VAL A 128 -25.20 5.28 6.50
C VAL A 128 -24.51 4.37 5.48
N SER A 129 -23.20 4.52 5.28
CA SER A 129 -22.45 3.72 4.31
C SER A 129 -20.97 3.64 4.68
N ALA A 130 -20.34 2.58 4.18
CA ALA A 130 -18.88 2.39 4.23
C ALA A 130 -18.38 1.91 2.87
N PHE A 131 -17.26 2.47 2.40
CA PHE A 131 -16.69 2.18 1.09
C PHE A 131 -15.20 1.87 1.19
N THR A 132 -14.70 0.99 0.33
CA THR A 132 -13.25 0.84 0.10
C THR A 132 -12.74 2.03 -0.71
N ARG A 133 -11.42 2.29 -0.66
CA ARG A 133 -10.80 3.34 -1.48
C ARG A 133 -10.97 3.11 -3.00
N GLY A 134 -11.03 1.85 -3.42
CA GLY A 134 -11.06 1.50 -4.83
C GLY A 134 -9.93 2.13 -5.64
N ASP A 135 -10.27 2.71 -6.77
CA ASP A 135 -9.34 3.43 -7.66
C ASP A 135 -9.10 4.89 -7.25
N SER A 136 -9.54 5.30 -6.09
CA SER A 136 -9.51 6.65 -5.52
C SER A 136 -10.63 7.61 -6.01
N LEU A 137 -11.34 7.29 -7.07
CA LEU A 137 -12.50 8.04 -7.57
C LEU A 137 -13.81 7.34 -7.25
N GLU A 138 -13.77 6.03 -7.17
CA GLU A 138 -14.91 5.18 -6.83
C GLU A 138 -14.45 3.97 -6.02
N GLY A 139 -15.31 3.48 -5.13
CA GLY A 139 -15.04 2.37 -4.23
C GLY A 139 -16.21 1.42 -4.11
N GLU A 140 -15.96 0.25 -3.53
CA GLU A 140 -16.98 -0.78 -3.31
C GLU A 140 -17.72 -0.54 -2.00
N ASP A 141 -19.05 -0.68 -2.02
CA ASP A 141 -19.89 -0.61 -0.82
C ASP A 141 -19.66 -1.85 0.06
N VAL A 142 -19.05 -1.62 1.21
CA VAL A 142 -18.74 -2.61 2.23
C VAL A 142 -19.45 -2.34 3.56
N THR A 143 -20.56 -1.63 3.52
CA THR A 143 -21.35 -1.26 4.73
C THR A 143 -21.69 -2.47 5.58
N HIS A 144 -21.96 -3.62 4.97
CA HIS A 144 -22.24 -4.88 5.66
C HIS A 144 -21.05 -5.41 6.47
N ALA A 145 -19.83 -5.02 6.13
CA ALA A 145 -18.61 -5.47 6.79
C ALA A 145 -18.28 -4.70 8.09
N ILE A 146 -19.02 -3.64 8.41
CA ILE A 146 -18.81 -2.86 9.65
C ILE A 146 -18.92 -3.75 10.91
N ALA A 147 -19.74 -4.82 10.86
CA ALA A 147 -19.85 -5.77 11.95
C ALA A 147 -18.56 -6.58 12.24
N LEU A 148 -17.57 -6.54 11.35
CA LEU A 148 -16.25 -7.16 11.54
C LEU A 148 -15.35 -6.34 12.47
N PHE A 149 -15.64 -5.05 12.61
CA PHE A 149 -14.84 -4.13 13.44
C PHE A 149 -15.23 -4.20 14.90
N LYS A 150 -14.26 -3.92 15.77
CA LYS A 150 -14.50 -3.78 17.22
C LYS A 150 -15.54 -2.67 17.46
N PRO A 151 -16.50 -2.88 18.36
CA PRO A 151 -17.62 -1.94 18.55
C PRO A 151 -17.21 -0.53 19.00
N ASP A 152 -16.04 -0.40 19.62
CA ASP A 152 -15.46 0.85 20.12
C ASP A 152 -14.57 1.57 19.09
N GLN A 153 -14.53 1.09 17.84
CA GLN A 153 -13.67 1.65 16.79
C GLN A 153 -14.46 2.40 15.71
N ILE A 154 -15.71 2.02 15.47
CA ILE A 154 -16.60 2.66 14.50
C ILE A 154 -17.95 2.87 15.16
N PRO A 155 -18.27 4.10 15.60
CA PRO A 155 -19.58 4.39 16.21
C PRO A 155 -20.70 4.29 15.17
N LEU A 156 -21.75 3.51 15.43
CA LEU A 156 -22.94 3.44 14.56
C LEU A 156 -23.78 4.70 14.64
N THR A 157 -23.64 5.46 15.74
CA THR A 157 -24.34 6.73 15.97
C THR A 157 -23.39 7.74 16.63
N VAL A 158 -23.52 9.00 16.22
CA VAL A 158 -22.79 10.14 16.77
C VAL A 158 -23.75 11.27 17.14
N SER A 159 -23.33 12.19 17.98
CA SER A 159 -24.17 13.34 18.39
C SER A 159 -24.41 14.35 17.26
N ARG A 160 -23.48 14.45 16.33
CA ARG A 160 -23.48 15.38 15.20
C ARG A 160 -24.52 14.99 14.15
N LYS A 161 -25.32 15.95 13.66
CA LYS A 161 -26.43 15.71 12.71
C LYS A 161 -26.11 16.11 11.27
N ASP A 162 -25.15 16.99 11.06
CA ASP A 162 -24.68 17.33 9.72
C ASP A 162 -24.04 16.11 9.04
N ARG A 163 -24.11 16.08 7.70
CA ARG A 163 -23.45 15.04 6.90
C ARG A 163 -21.93 15.27 6.92
N PHE A 164 -21.19 14.22 7.17
CA PHE A 164 -19.74 14.21 7.05
C PHE A 164 -19.23 12.80 6.78
N ASP A 165 -18.01 12.74 6.24
CA ASP A 165 -17.31 11.49 5.94
C ASP A 165 -16.05 11.40 6.79
N VAL A 166 -15.69 10.17 7.20
CA VAL A 166 -14.44 9.87 7.92
C VAL A 166 -13.65 8.84 7.11
N ARG A 167 -12.38 9.14 6.83
CA ARG A 167 -11.47 8.19 6.22
C ARG A 167 -10.51 7.63 7.24
N GLY A 168 -10.25 6.35 7.11
CA GLY A 168 -9.33 5.65 8.01
C GLY A 168 -8.81 4.36 7.40
N GLU A 169 -7.92 3.72 8.12
CA GLU A 169 -7.40 2.41 7.77
C GLU A 169 -8.09 1.34 8.60
N GLY A 170 -8.73 0.37 7.93
CA GLY A 170 -9.20 -0.86 8.55
C GLY A 170 -8.04 -1.85 8.65
N TYR A 171 -7.75 -2.36 9.84
CA TYR A 171 -6.62 -3.24 10.09
C TYR A 171 -6.95 -4.31 11.14
N ILE A 172 -6.08 -5.30 11.28
CA ILE A 172 -6.09 -6.26 12.38
C ILE A 172 -4.79 -6.11 13.18
N THR A 173 -4.86 -6.24 14.51
CA THR A 173 -3.65 -6.21 15.34
C THR A 173 -2.82 -7.48 15.13
N LEU A 174 -1.52 -7.43 15.46
CA LEU A 174 -0.64 -8.59 15.40
C LEU A 174 -1.16 -9.74 16.27
N SER A 175 -1.57 -9.44 17.50
CA SER A 175 -2.10 -10.41 18.44
C SER A 175 -3.43 -11.03 17.97
N ASP A 176 -4.35 -10.23 17.42
CA ASP A 176 -5.63 -10.75 16.89
C ASP A 176 -5.40 -11.59 15.62
N PHE A 177 -4.42 -11.24 14.79
CA PHE A 177 -4.05 -12.01 13.61
C PHE A 177 -3.42 -13.36 13.98
N GLU A 178 -2.54 -13.37 14.98
CA GLU A 178 -2.00 -14.63 15.54
C GLU A 178 -3.11 -15.50 16.13
N TYR A 179 -4.02 -14.89 16.89
CA TYR A 179 -5.21 -15.60 17.42
C TYR A 179 -6.05 -16.20 16.30
N TYR A 180 -6.38 -15.39 15.26
CA TYR A 180 -7.13 -15.87 14.11
C TYR A 180 -6.45 -17.07 13.44
N ASN A 181 -5.16 -16.97 13.15
CA ASN A 181 -4.41 -18.03 12.50
C ASN A 181 -4.29 -19.30 13.34
N LYS A 182 -4.39 -19.19 14.67
CA LYS A 182 -4.39 -20.33 15.59
C LYS A 182 -5.72 -21.10 15.60
N VAL A 183 -6.84 -20.39 15.41
CA VAL A 183 -8.19 -21.01 15.51
C VAL A 183 -8.82 -21.28 14.14
N SER A 184 -8.35 -20.64 13.09
CA SER A 184 -8.88 -20.80 11.74
C SER A 184 -8.41 -22.11 11.09
N PRO A 185 -9.31 -22.89 10.46
CA PRO A 185 -8.92 -24.05 9.66
C PRO A 185 -8.12 -23.66 8.41
N VAL A 186 -8.21 -22.38 7.97
CA VAL A 186 -7.47 -21.83 6.84
C VAL A 186 -6.75 -20.57 7.32
N PRO A 187 -5.49 -20.69 7.77
CA PRO A 187 -4.69 -19.55 8.19
C PRO A 187 -4.48 -18.52 7.05
N ALA A 188 -4.55 -17.25 7.40
CA ALA A 188 -4.27 -16.17 6.48
C ALA A 188 -2.75 -15.93 6.37
N LYS A 189 -2.28 -15.53 5.18
CA LYS A 189 -0.84 -15.37 4.93
C LYS A 189 -0.32 -14.01 5.39
N THR A 190 -1.06 -12.94 5.11
CA THR A 190 -0.68 -11.56 5.48
C THR A 190 -1.87 -10.82 6.05
N MET A 191 -1.61 -9.89 6.97
CA MET A 191 -2.66 -9.11 7.64
C MET A 191 -3.45 -8.25 6.64
N ARG A 192 -2.76 -7.50 5.80
CA ARG A 192 -3.37 -6.59 4.81
C ARG A 192 -4.29 -7.34 3.84
N ASN A 193 -3.81 -8.43 3.24
CA ASN A 193 -4.61 -9.21 2.29
C ASN A 193 -5.79 -9.90 2.98
N ALA A 194 -5.60 -10.35 4.22
CA ALA A 194 -6.66 -10.93 5.02
C ALA A 194 -7.78 -9.91 5.31
N VAL A 195 -7.44 -8.72 5.81
CA VAL A 195 -8.40 -7.65 6.08
C VAL A 195 -9.15 -7.26 4.80
N SER A 196 -8.42 -7.04 3.70
CA SER A 196 -9.03 -6.71 2.41
C SER A 196 -9.99 -7.80 1.94
N GLY A 197 -9.58 -9.06 1.99
CA GLY A 197 -10.43 -10.20 1.62
C GLY A 197 -11.67 -10.34 2.49
N TRP A 198 -11.55 -10.17 3.80
CA TRP A 198 -12.69 -10.27 4.72
C TRP A 198 -13.69 -9.13 4.56
N VAL A 199 -13.21 -7.90 4.40
CA VAL A 199 -14.08 -6.72 4.25
C VAL A 199 -14.80 -6.75 2.91
N ARG A 200 -14.13 -7.18 1.83
CA ARG A 200 -14.72 -7.28 0.48
C ARG A 200 -15.53 -8.55 0.25
N ALA A 201 -15.50 -9.52 1.15
CA ALA A 201 -16.36 -10.69 1.04
C ALA A 201 -17.84 -10.29 1.06
N SER A 202 -18.65 -10.87 0.18
CA SER A 202 -20.10 -10.64 0.18
C SER A 202 -20.71 -11.04 1.52
N LYS A 203 -21.84 -10.44 1.88
CA LYS A 203 -22.50 -10.67 3.18
C LYS A 203 -22.73 -12.16 3.49
N SER A 204 -23.02 -12.95 2.48
CA SER A 204 -23.21 -14.42 2.61
C SER A 204 -21.91 -15.18 2.87
N ASN A 205 -20.76 -14.61 2.46
CA ASN A 205 -19.44 -15.24 2.50
C ASN A 205 -18.56 -14.68 3.63
N GLN A 206 -19.11 -13.84 4.51
CA GLN A 206 -18.34 -13.29 5.62
C GLN A 206 -17.87 -14.41 6.59
N ASN A 207 -16.60 -14.33 6.96
CA ASN A 207 -16.01 -15.26 7.91
C ASN A 207 -16.45 -14.90 9.36
N PRO A 208 -17.21 -15.75 10.05
CA PRO A 208 -17.71 -15.45 11.39
C PRO A 208 -16.61 -15.33 12.45
N LEU A 209 -15.41 -15.92 12.21
CA LEU A 209 -14.26 -15.83 13.12
C LEU A 209 -13.65 -14.42 13.17
N VAL A 210 -13.96 -13.57 12.20
CA VAL A 210 -13.41 -12.21 12.11
C VAL A 210 -14.31 -11.17 12.78
N LYS A 211 -15.54 -11.53 13.12
CA LYS A 211 -16.50 -10.61 13.71
C LYS A 211 -15.96 -9.96 14.99
N GLY A 212 -15.86 -8.63 15.00
CA GLY A 212 -15.36 -7.86 16.14
C GLY A 212 -13.85 -7.98 16.37
N LEU A 213 -13.05 -8.41 15.38
CA LEU A 213 -11.58 -8.45 15.48
C LEU A 213 -10.89 -7.28 14.81
N LEU A 214 -11.51 -6.67 13.78
CA LEU A 214 -10.87 -5.59 13.03
C LEU A 214 -10.88 -4.29 13.83
N CYS A 215 -9.82 -3.51 13.66
CA CYS A 215 -9.68 -2.17 14.20
C CYS A 215 -9.82 -1.15 13.08
N PHE A 216 -10.17 0.09 13.45
CA PHE A 216 -10.23 1.23 12.55
C PHE A 216 -9.37 2.36 13.09
N GLY A 217 -8.57 2.99 12.23
CA GLY A 217 -7.77 4.16 12.57
C GLY A 217 -8.11 5.33 11.66
N GLY A 218 -9.01 6.20 12.11
CA GLY A 218 -9.40 7.42 11.41
C GLY A 218 -8.23 8.38 11.25
N TYR A 219 -8.07 8.94 10.06
CA TYR A 219 -6.98 9.86 9.73
C TYR A 219 -7.43 11.08 8.91
N TRP A 220 -8.72 11.25 8.66
CA TRP A 220 -9.26 12.39 7.92
C TRP A 220 -10.78 12.50 8.10
N ALA A 221 -11.31 13.72 8.05
CA ALA A 221 -12.73 13.97 7.95
C ALA A 221 -13.02 15.00 6.84
N SER A 222 -14.18 14.89 6.19
CA SER A 222 -14.63 15.83 5.15
C SER A 222 -14.99 17.21 5.73
N SER A 223 -15.26 17.27 7.03
CA SER A 223 -15.50 18.50 7.80
C SER A 223 -14.37 18.75 8.78
N ASN A 224 -13.92 19.99 8.91
CA ASN A 224 -13.01 20.41 9.98
C ASN A 224 -13.74 20.69 11.31
N PHE A 225 -15.05 20.54 11.35
CA PHE A 225 -15.91 20.78 12.53
C PHE A 225 -15.80 22.17 13.14
N GLY A 226 -15.31 23.17 12.37
CA GLY A 226 -15.01 24.52 12.86
C GLY A 226 -13.68 24.65 13.59
N LEU A 227 -12.82 23.62 13.51
CA LEU A 227 -11.51 23.55 14.14
C LEU A 227 -10.41 24.02 13.15
N ASN A 228 -9.24 24.39 13.69
CA ASN A 228 -8.19 25.02 12.90
C ASN A 228 -7.01 24.09 12.60
N THR A 229 -6.87 23.03 13.37
CA THR A 229 -5.76 22.10 13.22
C THR A 229 -6.25 20.67 12.94
N TYR A 230 -5.43 19.92 12.23
CA TYR A 230 -5.63 18.50 11.99
C TYR A 230 -5.67 17.72 13.33
N THR A 231 -4.80 18.08 14.26
CA THR A 231 -4.77 17.51 15.62
C THR A 231 -6.12 17.62 16.31
N GLU A 232 -6.74 18.82 16.31
CA GLU A 232 -8.06 19.04 16.91
C GLU A 232 -9.15 18.22 16.22
N VAL A 233 -9.14 18.12 14.88
CA VAL A 233 -10.10 17.31 14.11
C VAL A 233 -10.01 15.83 14.48
N ILE A 234 -8.80 15.28 14.63
CA ILE A 234 -8.63 13.87 15.02
C ILE A 234 -9.02 13.63 16.48
N ASP A 235 -8.77 14.60 17.37
CA ASP A 235 -9.22 14.52 18.76
C ASP A 235 -10.75 14.62 18.88
N GLU A 236 -11.40 15.40 18.02
CA GLU A 236 -12.86 15.42 17.91
C GLU A 236 -13.42 14.07 17.43
N LEU A 237 -12.82 13.44 16.41
CA LEU A 237 -13.20 12.09 15.99
C LEU A 237 -13.07 11.09 17.14
N ARG A 238 -12.00 11.15 17.92
CA ARG A 238 -11.80 10.30 19.11
C ARG A 238 -12.92 10.53 20.13
N THR A 239 -13.30 11.78 20.37
CA THR A 239 -14.39 12.17 21.28
C THR A 239 -15.75 11.64 20.80
N MET A 240 -15.95 11.55 19.47
CA MET A 240 -17.15 10.92 18.88
C MET A 240 -17.14 9.38 18.98
N GLY A 241 -16.04 8.76 19.44
CA GLY A 241 -15.93 7.31 19.62
C GLY A 241 -15.26 6.57 18.46
N PHE A 242 -14.59 7.28 17.54
CA PHE A 242 -13.80 6.62 16.50
C PHE A 242 -12.46 6.14 17.05
N GLY A 243 -12.03 4.96 16.63
CA GLY A 243 -10.62 4.62 16.60
C GLY A 243 -9.89 5.60 15.67
N VAL A 244 -8.75 6.09 16.08
CA VAL A 244 -7.96 7.06 15.30
C VAL A 244 -6.50 6.62 15.20
N CYS A 245 -5.83 7.05 14.12
CA CYS A 245 -4.40 6.83 13.97
C CYS A 245 -3.62 7.35 15.19
N PRO A 246 -2.77 6.53 15.82
CA PRO A 246 -1.91 7.00 16.88
C PRO A 246 -0.87 7.99 16.36
N ARG A 247 -0.70 9.08 17.09
CA ARG A 247 0.37 10.08 16.85
C ARG A 247 1.68 9.59 17.42
N ILE A 248 2.77 9.97 16.78
CA ILE A 248 4.13 9.58 17.14
C ILE A 248 4.90 10.85 17.52
N ASP A 249 5.71 10.78 18.59
CA ASP A 249 6.74 11.77 18.82
C ASP A 249 7.87 11.57 17.80
N VAL A 250 8.26 12.65 17.10
CA VAL A 250 9.32 12.63 16.08
C VAL A 250 10.63 12.05 16.61
N ASN A 251 10.93 12.24 17.89
CA ASN A 251 12.13 11.69 18.52
C ASN A 251 12.12 10.16 18.66
N HIS A 252 10.95 9.53 18.53
CA HIS A 252 10.74 8.09 18.61
C HIS A 252 10.56 7.43 17.23
N ILE A 253 10.79 8.15 16.12
CA ILE A 253 10.81 7.55 14.79
C ILE A 253 12.07 6.70 14.64
N THR A 254 12.04 5.51 15.18
CA THR A 254 13.05 4.47 15.01
C THR A 254 12.54 3.39 14.06
N ASN A 255 13.45 2.60 13.49
CA ASN A 255 13.07 1.44 12.68
C ASN A 255 12.41 0.31 13.50
N ASP A 256 12.21 0.52 14.80
CA ASP A 256 11.73 -0.47 15.76
C ASP A 256 10.28 -0.20 16.22
N ILE A 257 9.50 0.45 15.39
CA ILE A 257 8.06 0.71 15.59
C ILE A 257 7.23 -0.59 15.70
N ARG A 258 7.85 -1.74 15.57
CA ARG A 258 7.26 -3.08 15.74
C ARG A 258 6.96 -3.48 17.18
N ALA A 259 7.36 -2.67 18.14
CA ALA A 259 7.03 -2.91 19.55
C ALA A 259 5.54 -2.71 19.85
N GLU A 260 4.78 -2.11 18.93
CA GLU A 260 3.35 -1.93 19.07
C GLU A 260 2.57 -3.00 18.29
N ASP A 261 1.43 -3.36 18.83
CA ASP A 261 0.53 -4.39 18.26
C ASP A 261 -0.25 -3.92 17.02
N ILE A 262 0.33 -2.97 16.26
CA ILE A 262 -0.27 -2.36 15.08
C ILE A 262 0.60 -2.66 13.85
N PRO A 263 0.02 -3.16 12.73
CA PRO A 263 0.76 -3.31 11.49
C PRO A 263 1.08 -1.93 10.89
N VAL A 264 2.37 -1.62 10.74
CA VAL A 264 2.83 -0.34 10.19
C VAL A 264 3.93 -0.55 9.14
N ASP A 265 3.88 0.25 8.06
CA ASP A 265 4.88 0.23 6.99
C ASP A 265 5.67 1.55 6.87
N GLY A 266 5.41 2.51 7.78
CA GLY A 266 6.06 3.81 7.77
C GLY A 266 5.43 4.82 8.72
N VAL A 267 5.69 6.08 8.42
CA VAL A 267 5.15 7.25 9.14
C VAL A 267 4.51 8.19 8.12
N VAL A 268 3.32 8.71 8.42
CA VAL A 268 2.71 9.79 7.67
C VAL A 268 3.04 11.11 8.37
N VAL A 269 3.56 12.07 7.62
CA VAL A 269 3.84 13.43 8.08
C VAL A 269 2.87 14.37 7.40
N LYS A 270 2.12 15.14 8.18
CA LYS A 270 1.05 16.02 7.70
C LYS A 270 1.24 17.43 8.23
N ALA A 271 0.89 18.44 7.44
CA ALA A 271 0.69 19.79 7.97
C ALA A 271 -0.42 19.77 9.02
N ASP A 272 -0.21 20.41 10.18
CA ASP A 272 -1.24 20.45 11.23
C ASP A 272 -2.30 21.54 10.97
N SER A 273 -1.94 22.62 10.26
CA SER A 273 -2.88 23.69 9.92
C SER A 273 -3.85 23.28 8.80
N ILE A 274 -5.16 23.32 9.06
CA ILE A 274 -6.21 23.08 8.05
C ILE A 274 -6.18 24.13 6.94
N ASP A 275 -5.84 25.36 7.26
CA ASP A 275 -5.67 26.45 6.28
C ASP A 275 -4.53 26.13 5.29
N GLU A 276 -3.43 25.50 5.76
CA GLU A 276 -2.37 25.02 4.87
C GLU A 276 -2.83 23.87 3.97
N HIS A 277 -3.68 22.96 4.43
CA HIS A 277 -4.27 21.93 3.56
C HIS A 277 -4.95 22.54 2.35
N SER A 278 -5.76 23.58 2.57
CA SER A 278 -6.47 24.28 1.52
C SER A 278 -5.54 25.04 0.58
N LYS A 279 -4.48 25.68 1.11
CA LYS A 279 -3.49 26.45 0.32
C LYS A 279 -2.57 25.58 -0.51
N LEU A 280 -2.08 24.48 0.06
CA LEU A 280 -1.18 23.56 -0.63
C LEU A 280 -1.93 22.66 -1.61
N GLY A 281 -3.19 22.33 -1.30
CA GLY A 281 -4.04 21.54 -2.16
C GLY A 281 -3.47 20.16 -2.45
N TYR A 282 -3.63 19.71 -3.69
CA TYR A 282 -3.18 18.41 -4.15
C TYR A 282 -2.65 18.47 -5.59
N ALA A 283 -1.72 17.60 -5.91
CA ALA A 283 -1.34 17.28 -7.28
C ALA A 283 -2.25 16.19 -7.85
N THR A 284 -2.06 15.79 -9.10
CA THR A 284 -2.96 14.87 -9.84
C THR A 284 -3.38 13.63 -9.03
N LYS A 285 -2.48 13.05 -8.24
CA LYS A 285 -2.72 11.78 -7.51
C LYS A 285 -2.40 11.83 -6.02
N VAL A 286 -1.81 12.91 -5.52
CA VAL A 286 -1.27 12.99 -4.16
C VAL A 286 -1.58 14.32 -3.48
N LEU A 287 -1.69 14.28 -2.15
CA LEU A 287 -1.81 15.45 -1.31
C LEU A 287 -0.46 16.18 -1.23
N ASN A 288 -0.48 17.53 -1.34
CA ASN A 288 0.74 18.34 -1.21
C ASN A 288 1.08 18.71 0.25
N TRP A 289 0.13 18.53 1.16
CA TRP A 289 0.26 18.84 2.58
C TRP A 289 0.59 17.62 3.45
N ALA A 290 0.82 16.45 2.82
CA ALA A 290 1.18 15.22 3.52
C ALA A 290 2.12 14.35 2.69
N ILE A 291 3.03 13.64 3.38
CA ILE A 291 3.93 12.65 2.79
C ILE A 291 3.92 11.35 3.58
N ALA A 292 4.28 10.26 2.93
CA ALA A 292 4.50 8.96 3.57
C ALA A 292 5.99 8.63 3.58
N TYR A 293 6.62 8.65 4.76
CA TYR A 293 7.96 8.12 4.94
C TYR A 293 7.85 6.60 5.12
N LYS A 294 8.32 5.86 4.13
CA LYS A 294 8.36 4.39 4.18
C LYS A 294 9.65 3.92 4.85
N PHE A 295 9.50 2.98 5.77
CA PHE A 295 10.68 2.38 6.40
C PHE A 295 11.51 1.60 5.39
N PRO A 296 12.83 1.65 5.52
CA PRO A 296 13.70 0.78 4.74
C PRO A 296 13.27 -0.68 4.93
N GLY A 297 13.22 -1.41 3.84
CA GLY A 297 12.97 -2.85 3.89
C GLY A 297 14.01 -3.54 4.76
N ILE A 298 13.59 -4.59 5.46
CA ILE A 298 14.53 -5.42 6.23
C ILE A 298 15.30 -6.27 5.27
N THR A 299 16.60 -6.23 5.45
CA THR A 299 17.53 -7.00 4.64
C THR A 299 18.03 -8.22 5.39
N ALA A 300 18.18 -9.34 4.67
CA ALA A 300 18.85 -10.51 5.17
C ALA A 300 19.80 -11.09 4.13
N ARG A 301 20.96 -11.55 4.58
CA ARG A 301 21.95 -12.17 3.71
C ARG A 301 21.73 -13.67 3.67
N THR A 302 21.71 -14.24 2.46
CA THR A 302 21.58 -15.69 2.24
C THR A 302 22.34 -16.12 0.99
N LYS A 303 22.34 -17.41 0.68
CA LYS A 303 23.01 -17.97 -0.50
C LYS A 303 22.04 -18.29 -1.61
N LEU A 304 22.32 -17.78 -2.79
CA LEU A 304 21.59 -18.14 -4.01
C LEU A 304 21.84 -19.60 -4.36
N LEU A 305 20.77 -20.37 -4.54
CA LEU A 305 20.85 -21.76 -4.98
C LEU A 305 20.73 -21.85 -6.51
N THR A 306 19.72 -21.19 -7.08
CA THR A 306 19.49 -21.18 -8.52
C THR A 306 18.52 -20.05 -8.89
N ALA A 307 18.28 -19.86 -10.19
CA ALA A 307 17.18 -19.07 -10.71
C ALA A 307 16.27 -19.94 -11.57
N VAL A 308 14.95 -19.83 -11.38
CA VAL A 308 13.95 -20.53 -12.17
C VAL A 308 13.15 -19.53 -12.98
N TRP A 309 12.62 -19.97 -14.11
CA TRP A 309 11.84 -19.12 -15.02
C TRP A 309 10.38 -19.54 -14.94
N GLN A 310 9.51 -18.60 -14.65
CA GLN A 310 8.08 -18.82 -14.52
C GLN A 310 7.34 -18.06 -15.62
N VAL A 311 6.31 -18.69 -16.18
CA VAL A 311 5.42 -18.05 -17.13
C VAL A 311 4.24 -17.46 -16.33
N GLY A 312 4.10 -16.16 -16.34
CA GLY A 312 2.96 -15.47 -15.74
C GLY A 312 1.67 -15.65 -16.53
N GLY A 313 0.54 -15.23 -15.97
CA GLY A 313 -0.77 -15.31 -16.62
C GLY A 313 -0.88 -14.52 -17.93
N SER A 314 -0.06 -13.50 -18.12
CA SER A 314 0.09 -12.71 -19.34
C SER A 314 0.94 -13.38 -20.44
N GLY A 315 1.59 -14.54 -20.13
CA GLY A 315 2.56 -15.19 -21.02
C GLY A 315 3.99 -14.64 -20.83
N ALA A 316 4.19 -13.61 -20.02
CA ALA A 316 5.52 -13.08 -19.72
C ALA A 316 6.36 -14.09 -18.92
N VAL A 317 7.64 -14.21 -19.27
CA VAL A 317 8.59 -15.11 -18.61
C VAL A 317 9.40 -14.34 -17.59
N THR A 318 9.15 -14.58 -16.31
CA THR A 318 9.78 -13.86 -15.19
C THR A 318 10.81 -14.75 -14.48
N PRO A 319 12.06 -14.28 -14.26
CA PRO A 319 13.02 -14.99 -13.46
C PRO A 319 12.73 -14.86 -11.97
N VAL A 320 12.87 -15.97 -11.24
CA VAL A 320 12.70 -16.05 -9.79
C VAL A 320 13.95 -16.68 -9.19
N ALA A 321 14.60 -16.00 -8.26
CA ALA A 321 15.69 -16.55 -7.49
C ALA A 321 15.19 -17.54 -6.46
N VAL A 322 15.89 -18.66 -6.33
CA VAL A 322 15.71 -19.64 -5.25
C VAL A 322 16.96 -19.63 -4.38
N TYR A 323 16.82 -19.48 -3.07
CA TYR A 323 17.94 -19.32 -2.15
C TYR A 323 17.73 -20.11 -0.86
N ALA A 324 18.80 -20.27 -0.09
CA ALA A 324 18.74 -20.94 1.22
C ALA A 324 17.76 -20.21 2.14
N PRO A 325 16.92 -20.93 2.90
CA PRO A 325 15.91 -20.33 3.75
C PRO A 325 16.50 -19.23 4.63
N VAL A 326 15.84 -18.09 4.70
CA VAL A 326 16.21 -16.97 5.58
C VAL A 326 14.98 -16.38 6.20
N ASN A 327 15.01 -16.17 7.52
CA ASN A 327 13.91 -15.58 8.26
C ASN A 327 13.97 -14.05 8.12
N ILE A 328 12.90 -13.47 7.57
CA ILE A 328 12.70 -12.02 7.51
C ILE A 328 11.31 -11.73 8.06
N LEU A 329 11.26 -10.95 9.15
CA LEU A 329 9.97 -10.59 9.78
C LEU A 329 9.15 -11.78 10.28
N GLY A 330 9.81 -12.80 10.85
CA GLY A 330 9.13 -13.99 11.35
C GLY A 330 8.66 -14.97 10.26
N THR A 331 8.93 -14.68 8.98
CA THR A 331 8.58 -15.54 7.85
C THR A 331 9.84 -16.11 7.21
N ASP A 332 9.86 -17.42 6.97
CA ASP A 332 10.93 -18.06 6.23
C ASP A 332 10.74 -17.84 4.72
N ASN A 333 11.70 -17.19 4.12
CA ASN A 333 11.73 -16.86 2.70
C ASN A 333 12.75 -17.73 1.99
N THR A 334 12.38 -18.26 0.82
CA THR A 334 13.22 -19.14 -0.02
C THR A 334 13.24 -18.72 -1.47
N ARG A 335 12.41 -17.75 -1.85
CA ARG A 335 12.25 -17.29 -3.24
C ARG A 335 12.06 -15.77 -3.27
N ALA A 336 12.64 -15.13 -4.29
CA ALA A 336 12.47 -13.72 -4.57
C ALA A 336 12.31 -13.49 -6.08
N THR A 337 11.48 -12.54 -6.47
CA THR A 337 11.39 -12.15 -7.87
C THR A 337 12.65 -11.44 -8.32
N LEU A 338 12.96 -11.58 -9.60
CA LEU A 338 14.03 -10.87 -10.30
C LEU A 338 13.43 -9.98 -11.41
N HIS A 339 12.14 -9.75 -11.33
CA HIS A 339 11.28 -8.87 -12.14
C HIS A 339 11.47 -9.01 -13.66
N SER A 340 12.69 -8.83 -14.17
CA SER A 340 12.96 -8.80 -15.60
C SER A 340 14.27 -9.51 -15.97
N LEU A 341 14.38 -9.84 -17.25
CA LEU A 341 15.65 -10.34 -17.84
C LEU A 341 16.79 -9.32 -17.68
N LYS A 342 16.48 -8.03 -17.70
CA LYS A 342 17.46 -6.94 -17.52
C LYS A 342 18.04 -7.01 -16.11
N GLU A 343 17.19 -7.00 -15.10
CA GLU A 343 17.61 -7.03 -13.70
C GLU A 343 18.36 -8.32 -13.33
N PHE A 344 17.90 -9.48 -13.86
CA PHE A 344 18.62 -10.73 -13.76
C PHE A 344 20.05 -10.60 -14.28
N LYS A 345 20.26 -9.92 -15.41
CA LYS A 345 21.58 -9.70 -16.01
C LYS A 345 22.42 -8.71 -15.21
N ASP A 346 21.79 -7.60 -14.78
CA ASP A 346 22.46 -6.52 -14.05
C ASP A 346 22.97 -6.98 -12.68
N LEU A 347 22.25 -7.88 -12.01
CA LEU A 347 22.66 -8.47 -10.75
C LEU A 347 23.86 -9.42 -10.87
N GLY A 348 24.18 -9.92 -12.07
CA GLY A 348 25.33 -10.78 -12.31
C GLY A 348 25.35 -12.05 -11.44
N LEU A 349 24.20 -12.70 -11.28
CA LEU A 349 23.99 -13.82 -10.36
C LEU A 349 24.85 -15.02 -10.71
N THR A 350 25.55 -15.56 -9.71
CA THR A 350 26.34 -16.82 -9.82
C THR A 350 25.79 -17.87 -8.84
N GLU A 351 25.91 -19.15 -9.19
CA GLU A 351 25.53 -20.24 -8.27
C GLU A 351 26.30 -20.14 -6.96
N GLY A 352 25.62 -20.22 -5.83
CA GLY A 352 26.20 -20.16 -4.49
C GLY A 352 26.67 -18.79 -4.05
N CYS A 353 26.46 -17.72 -4.85
CA CYS A 353 26.80 -16.36 -4.40
C CYS A 353 25.98 -15.93 -3.19
N ASP A 354 26.54 -15.05 -2.38
CA ASP A 354 25.79 -14.38 -1.33
C ASP A 354 24.88 -13.32 -1.97
N ILE A 355 23.64 -13.28 -1.54
CA ILE A 355 22.65 -12.30 -1.95
C ILE A 355 22.08 -11.55 -0.75
N LEU A 356 21.74 -10.29 -0.95
CA LEU A 356 21.01 -9.48 0.00
C LEU A 356 19.55 -9.46 -0.42
N VAL A 357 18.73 -10.16 0.35
CA VAL A 357 17.27 -10.20 0.17
C VAL A 357 16.65 -9.09 0.99
N VAL A 358 15.73 -8.33 0.42
CA VAL A 358 14.99 -7.25 1.09
C VAL A 358 13.52 -7.63 1.14
N ARG A 359 12.89 -7.36 2.26
CA ARG A 359 11.44 -7.41 2.42
C ARG A 359 10.94 -6.15 3.11
N SER A 360 10.00 -5.46 2.50
CA SER A 360 9.33 -4.27 3.06
C SER A 360 7.90 -4.64 3.43
N GLY A 361 7.57 -4.61 4.73
CA GLY A 361 6.24 -5.00 5.20
C GLY A 361 5.87 -6.42 4.80
N ASP A 362 4.62 -6.63 4.38
CA ASP A 362 4.08 -7.92 3.92
C ASP A 362 4.41 -8.26 2.47
N CYS A 363 5.30 -7.50 1.83
CA CYS A 363 5.62 -7.61 0.42
C CYS A 363 6.50 -8.82 0.08
N ILE A 364 6.48 -9.21 -1.20
CA ILE A 364 7.31 -10.28 -1.75
C ILE A 364 8.78 -9.89 -1.63
N PRO A 365 9.66 -10.81 -1.18
CA PRO A 365 11.09 -10.55 -1.14
C PRO A 365 11.66 -10.30 -2.54
N HIS A 366 12.60 -9.35 -2.66
CA HIS A 366 13.40 -9.12 -3.86
C HIS A 366 14.88 -9.13 -3.55
N ILE A 367 15.73 -9.30 -4.57
CA ILE A 367 17.18 -9.27 -4.41
C ILE A 367 17.67 -7.85 -4.65
N GLN A 368 18.17 -7.20 -3.60
CA GLN A 368 18.74 -5.87 -3.71
C GLN A 368 20.16 -5.88 -4.27
N LYS A 369 20.94 -6.93 -3.93
CA LYS A 369 22.35 -7.03 -4.32
C LYS A 369 22.81 -8.49 -4.34
N ALA A 370 23.67 -8.80 -5.30
CA ALA A 370 24.43 -10.04 -5.32
C ALA A 370 25.93 -9.76 -5.13
N TYR A 371 26.60 -10.66 -4.45
CA TYR A 371 28.05 -10.61 -4.20
C TYR A 371 28.72 -11.75 -4.98
N SER A 372 29.15 -11.46 -6.19
CA SER A 372 29.60 -12.46 -7.19
C SER A 372 31.02 -12.99 -6.98
N ASP A 373 31.71 -12.66 -5.89
CA ASP A 373 33.11 -12.99 -5.66
C ASP A 373 33.39 -14.47 -5.28
N THR A 374 32.41 -15.35 -5.40
CA THR A 374 32.52 -16.76 -4.92
C THR A 374 33.06 -17.75 -5.94
N GLY A 375 33.44 -17.30 -7.15
CA GLY A 375 33.95 -18.19 -8.20
C GLY A 375 32.90 -19.15 -8.78
N GLY A 376 31.64 -18.97 -8.45
CA GLY A 376 30.51 -19.75 -8.95
C GLY A 376 30.24 -19.52 -10.44
N LYS A 377 29.56 -20.47 -11.08
CA LYS A 377 29.15 -20.36 -12.47
C LYS A 377 28.09 -19.29 -12.64
N LEU A 378 28.32 -18.34 -13.57
CA LEU A 378 27.33 -17.32 -13.92
C LEU A 378 26.04 -17.98 -14.41
N LEU A 379 24.92 -17.63 -13.81
CA LEU A 379 23.59 -18.06 -14.24
C LEU A 379 23.26 -17.40 -15.58
N LYS A 380 22.70 -18.17 -16.49
CA LYS A 380 22.32 -17.69 -17.82
C LYS A 380 20.82 -17.88 -18.02
N PRO A 381 20.16 -16.96 -18.72
CA PRO A 381 18.79 -17.16 -19.12
C PRO A 381 18.68 -18.38 -20.03
N PRO A 382 17.54 -19.10 -20.03
CA PRO A 382 17.30 -20.14 -20.99
C PRO A 382 17.38 -19.58 -22.42
N ARG A 383 17.78 -20.42 -23.35
CA ARG A 383 17.67 -20.11 -24.79
C ARG A 383 16.25 -20.48 -25.21
N PHE A 384 15.46 -19.47 -25.53
CA PHE A 384 14.15 -19.63 -26.13
C PHE A 384 14.29 -19.74 -27.64
#